data_b98e9e86957be45875d7baa8fa744c1c
#
_entry.id   b98e9e86957be45875d7baa8fa744c1c
#
_cell.length_a   1.000
_cell.length_b   1.000
_cell.length_c   1.000
_cell.angle_alpha   90.00
_cell.angle_beta   90.00
_cell.angle_gamma   90.00
#
_symmetry.space_group_name_H-M   'P 1'
#
loop_
_entity.id
_entity.type
_entity.pdbx_description
1 polymer ?
#
loop_
_entity_poly.entity_id
_entity_poly.type
_entity_poly.pdbx_seq_one_letter_code
_entity_poly.pdbx_strand_id
1 'polypeptide(L)'
;YRRQRQMCIRDRGKRRFEKIFNVKVVETPNALRGSEYLYEHPEKRAEDLMWALKDNSIKGIICNQGGDDSYRVLPYIDSQVIHDHPKVFMGFSDIATWMAVFAYAGVRAYYGPTVLTPLAQPGKLDEYTEAAIRRTLFSNEVIGEIKPAEKNTPIDWTTTYTVKEGSKEVQYERFLDNDEIDDPKDIIPWTPGTGYKVLQGSGRIRGHVIAVCGGPLWQIMGML
;
A
#
# COMPACT_ATOMS: atom_id res chain seq x y z
N TYR A 1 7.22 20.68 -11.09
CA TYR A 1 8.32 19.72 -10.86
C TYR A 1 7.91 18.62 -9.86
N ARG A 2 7.46 18.97 -8.64
CA ARG A 2 7.06 18.00 -7.60
C ARG A 2 5.86 17.12 -8.01
N ARG A 3 4.86 17.71 -8.66
CA ARG A 3 3.67 17.01 -9.15
C ARG A 3 3.99 16.04 -10.28
N GLN A 4 4.85 16.44 -11.22
CA GLN A 4 5.32 15.57 -12.32
C GLN A 4 6.10 14.38 -11.78
N ARG A 5 6.98 14.59 -10.80
CA ARG A 5 7.77 13.52 -10.16
C ARG A 5 6.86 12.49 -9.47
N GLN A 6 5.84 12.92 -8.75
CA GLN A 6 4.86 12.01 -8.11
C GLN A 6 4.06 11.22 -9.15
N MET A 7 3.73 11.81 -10.28
CA MET A 7 3.04 11.11 -11.38
C MET A 7 3.93 10.02 -11.98
N CYS A 8 5.21 10.28 -12.24
CA CYS A 8 6.16 9.28 -12.75
C CYS A 8 6.33 8.11 -11.79
N ILE A 9 6.47 8.39 -10.47
CA ILE A 9 6.59 7.36 -9.44
C ILE A 9 5.33 6.49 -9.42
N ARG A 10 4.14 7.09 -9.41
CA ARG A 10 2.87 6.36 -9.46
C ARG A 10 2.77 5.50 -10.72
N ASP A 11 3.08 6.05 -11.88
CA ASP A 11 3.01 5.35 -13.16
C ASP A 11 3.94 4.13 -13.19
N ARG A 12 5.11 4.22 -12.55
CA ARG A 12 6.02 3.09 -12.35
C ARG A 12 5.35 2.00 -11.49
N GLY A 13 4.75 2.37 -10.35
CA GLY A 13 4.05 1.43 -9.48
C GLY A 13 2.88 0.74 -10.19
N LYS A 14 2.08 1.50 -10.94
CA LYS A 14 0.99 0.98 -11.77
C LYS A 14 1.49 -0.03 -12.79
N ARG A 15 2.45 0.35 -13.65
CA ARG A 15 3.02 -0.54 -14.68
C ARG A 15 3.62 -1.81 -14.08
N ARG A 16 4.33 -1.68 -12.94
CA ARG A 16 4.89 -2.82 -12.23
C ARG A 16 3.81 -3.76 -11.74
N PHE A 17 2.76 -3.24 -11.14
CA PHE A 17 1.64 -4.05 -10.67
C PHE A 17 0.95 -4.78 -11.82
N GLU A 18 0.70 -4.10 -12.94
CA GLU A 18 0.14 -4.68 -14.16
C GLU A 18 1.04 -5.81 -14.72
N LYS A 19 2.35 -5.54 -14.82
CA LYS A 19 3.32 -6.48 -15.39
C LYS A 19 3.50 -7.73 -14.51
N ILE A 20 3.68 -7.54 -13.19
CA ILE A 20 3.97 -8.64 -12.27
C ILE A 20 2.74 -9.51 -12.03
N PHE A 21 1.58 -8.90 -11.83
CA PHE A 21 0.38 -9.64 -11.42
C PHE A 21 -0.59 -9.92 -12.58
N ASN A 22 -0.26 -9.51 -13.78
CA ASN A 22 -1.07 -9.70 -14.99
C ASN A 22 -2.50 -9.17 -14.81
N VAL A 23 -2.62 -7.96 -14.32
CA VAL A 23 -3.89 -7.26 -14.11
C VAL A 23 -3.93 -5.97 -14.91
N LYS A 24 -5.12 -5.45 -15.16
CA LYS A 24 -5.33 -4.11 -15.70
C LYS A 24 -5.64 -3.16 -14.54
N VAL A 25 -4.87 -2.10 -14.40
CA VAL A 25 -5.12 -1.07 -13.40
C VAL A 25 -5.98 0.05 -14.00
N VAL A 26 -7.08 0.34 -13.34
CA VAL A 26 -7.99 1.45 -13.68
C VAL A 26 -7.89 2.51 -12.60
N GLU A 27 -7.68 3.75 -12.99
CA GLU A 27 -7.63 4.87 -12.05
C GLU A 27 -9.05 5.38 -11.78
N THR A 28 -9.32 5.70 -10.53
CA THR A 28 -10.60 6.29 -10.15
C THR A 28 -10.74 7.73 -10.68
N PRO A 29 -11.95 8.25 -10.90
CA PRO A 29 -12.18 9.53 -11.56
C PRO A 29 -11.45 10.73 -10.93
N ASN A 30 -11.28 10.71 -9.61
CA ASN A 30 -10.66 11.80 -8.86
C ASN A 30 -9.19 11.55 -8.46
N ALA A 31 -8.62 10.36 -8.74
CA ALA A 31 -7.28 9.96 -8.27
C ALA A 31 -6.17 10.98 -8.63
N LEU A 32 -6.35 11.76 -9.70
CA LEU A 32 -5.35 12.71 -10.21
C LEU A 32 -5.67 14.18 -9.98
N ARG A 33 -6.71 14.49 -9.20
CA ARG A 33 -7.13 15.88 -8.95
C ARG A 33 -6.12 16.69 -8.13
N GLY A 34 -5.21 16.01 -7.44
CA GLY A 34 -4.19 16.63 -6.60
C GLY A 34 -4.59 16.67 -5.11
N SER A 35 -3.58 16.75 -4.25
CA SER A 35 -3.76 16.62 -2.79
C SER A 35 -4.60 17.78 -2.21
N GLU A 36 -4.39 19.00 -2.65
CA GLU A 36 -5.15 20.18 -2.18
C GLU A 36 -6.64 20.02 -2.47
N TYR A 37 -6.99 19.72 -3.72
CA TYR A 37 -8.38 19.48 -4.10
C TYR A 37 -9.02 18.34 -3.30
N LEU A 38 -8.32 17.21 -3.15
CA LEU A 38 -8.84 16.06 -2.42
C LEU A 38 -8.90 16.31 -0.91
N TYR A 39 -8.09 17.20 -0.37
CA TYR A 39 -8.19 17.65 1.01
C TYR A 39 -9.42 18.54 1.23
N GLU A 40 -9.70 19.46 0.30
CA GLU A 40 -10.89 20.32 0.35
C GLU A 40 -12.19 19.58 0.07
N HIS A 41 -12.10 18.46 -0.71
CA HIS A 41 -13.23 17.67 -1.18
C HIS A 41 -13.11 16.19 -0.75
N PRO A 42 -13.18 15.87 0.56
CA PRO A 42 -13.04 14.48 1.03
C PRO A 42 -14.14 13.56 0.47
N GLU A 43 -15.33 14.09 0.15
CA GLU A 43 -16.42 13.35 -0.49
C GLU A 43 -16.02 12.73 -1.84
N LYS A 44 -15.08 13.36 -2.58
CA LYS A 44 -14.61 12.86 -3.87
C LYS A 44 -13.82 11.56 -3.75
N ARG A 45 -13.11 11.39 -2.63
CA ARG A 45 -12.43 10.12 -2.34
C ARG A 45 -13.43 9.01 -1.99
N ALA A 46 -14.50 9.35 -1.29
CA ALA A 46 -15.58 8.40 -1.02
C ALA A 46 -16.34 8.03 -2.30
N GLU A 47 -16.64 8.99 -3.17
CA GLU A 47 -17.25 8.73 -4.48
C GLU A 47 -16.41 7.74 -5.30
N ASP A 48 -15.09 7.92 -5.33
CA ASP A 48 -14.16 7.01 -6.00
C ASP A 48 -14.22 5.60 -5.43
N LEU A 49 -14.24 5.46 -4.10
CA LEU A 49 -14.36 4.18 -3.44
C LEU A 49 -15.70 3.51 -3.76
N MET A 50 -16.81 4.25 -3.63
CA MET A 50 -18.16 3.75 -3.91
C MET A 50 -18.32 3.37 -5.38
N TRP A 51 -17.75 4.14 -6.28
CA TRP A 51 -17.72 3.82 -7.72
C TRP A 51 -16.97 2.50 -7.95
N ALA A 52 -15.76 2.37 -7.40
CA ALA A 52 -14.95 1.16 -7.58
C ALA A 52 -15.61 -0.09 -6.97
N LEU A 53 -16.32 0.06 -5.84
CA LEU A 53 -17.06 -1.05 -5.23
C LEU A 53 -18.26 -1.50 -6.08
N LYS A 54 -19.01 -0.58 -6.68
CA LYS A 54 -20.20 -0.89 -7.49
C LYS A 54 -19.88 -1.40 -8.89
N ASP A 55 -18.71 -1.09 -9.44
CA ASP A 55 -18.32 -1.53 -10.79
C ASP A 55 -17.90 -3.01 -10.78
N ASN A 56 -18.69 -3.87 -11.38
CA ASN A 56 -18.44 -5.32 -11.43
C ASN A 56 -17.18 -5.72 -12.21
N SER A 57 -16.63 -4.84 -13.03
CA SER A 57 -15.37 -5.08 -13.75
C SER A 57 -14.15 -4.96 -12.82
N ILE A 58 -14.25 -4.19 -11.73
CA ILE A 58 -13.22 -4.00 -10.72
C ILE A 58 -13.23 -5.18 -9.74
N LYS A 59 -12.09 -5.85 -9.57
CA LYS A 59 -11.96 -7.01 -8.68
C LYS A 59 -11.25 -6.70 -7.37
N GLY A 60 -10.47 -5.64 -7.33
CA GLY A 60 -9.76 -5.19 -6.15
C GLY A 60 -9.44 -3.71 -6.22
N ILE A 61 -9.18 -3.12 -5.06
CA ILE A 61 -8.89 -1.71 -4.88
C ILE A 61 -7.58 -1.60 -4.10
N ILE A 62 -6.62 -0.87 -4.66
CA ILE A 62 -5.34 -0.59 -4.01
C ILE A 62 -5.20 0.91 -3.84
N CYS A 63 -4.94 1.35 -2.62
CA CYS A 63 -4.72 2.75 -2.34
C CYS A 63 -3.41 3.23 -2.93
N ASN A 64 -3.40 4.46 -3.44
CA ASN A 64 -2.21 5.07 -4.02
C ASN A 64 -1.13 5.31 -2.97
N GLN A 65 -1.54 5.85 -1.81
CA GLN A 65 -0.70 6.13 -0.65
C GLN A 65 -1.57 6.30 0.59
N GLY A 66 -0.95 6.32 1.78
CA GLY A 66 -1.59 6.81 2.99
C GLY A 66 -1.69 8.35 3.02
N GLY A 67 -1.71 8.91 4.20
CA GLY A 67 -1.81 10.35 4.46
C GLY A 67 -1.93 10.59 5.95
N ASP A 68 -2.77 11.56 6.33
CA ASP A 68 -3.08 11.90 7.71
C ASP A 68 -4.51 12.46 7.89
N ASP A 69 -5.32 12.38 6.84
CA ASP A 69 -6.65 12.99 6.78
C ASP A 69 -7.75 12.03 6.28
N SER A 70 -7.48 10.73 6.22
CA SER A 70 -8.43 9.74 5.71
C SER A 70 -9.71 9.64 6.56
N TYR A 71 -9.66 9.98 7.86
CA TYR A 71 -10.82 10.05 8.74
C TYR A 71 -11.89 11.02 8.25
N ARG A 72 -11.50 12.09 7.54
CA ARG A 72 -12.44 13.09 6.98
C ARG A 72 -13.35 12.52 5.90
N VAL A 73 -12.97 11.39 5.33
CA VAL A 73 -13.75 10.71 4.27
C VAL A 73 -14.85 9.83 4.87
N LEU A 74 -14.68 9.39 6.13
CA LEU A 74 -15.60 8.43 6.76
C LEU A 74 -17.08 8.83 6.74
N PRO A 75 -17.47 10.11 6.95
CA PRO A 75 -18.88 10.51 6.88
C PRO A 75 -19.55 10.27 5.52
N TYR A 76 -18.75 10.07 4.47
CA TYR A 76 -19.23 9.87 3.10
C TYR A 76 -19.14 8.41 2.63
N ILE A 77 -18.58 7.51 3.46
CA ILE A 77 -18.47 6.09 3.15
C ILE A 77 -19.75 5.37 3.62
N ASP A 78 -20.43 4.74 2.67
CA ASP A 78 -21.56 3.88 2.97
C ASP A 78 -21.08 2.43 3.24
N SER A 79 -21.14 2.03 4.50
CA SER A 79 -20.73 0.68 4.92
C SER A 79 -21.63 -0.42 4.36
N GLN A 80 -22.90 -0.11 4.04
CA GLN A 80 -23.80 -1.06 3.39
C GLN A 80 -23.33 -1.37 1.97
N VAL A 81 -22.85 -0.37 1.23
CA VAL A 81 -22.27 -0.59 -0.11
C VAL A 81 -21.03 -1.49 -0.03
N ILE A 82 -20.19 -1.33 0.99
CA ILE A 82 -19.04 -2.21 1.21
C ILE A 82 -19.51 -3.65 1.45
N HIS A 83 -20.53 -3.82 2.30
CA HIS A 83 -21.10 -5.13 2.61
C HIS A 83 -21.68 -5.82 1.37
N ASP A 84 -22.44 -5.09 0.55
CA ASP A 84 -23.16 -5.63 -0.60
C ASP A 84 -22.26 -5.87 -1.82
N HIS A 85 -21.12 -5.16 -1.90
CA HIS A 85 -20.14 -5.23 -2.98
C HIS A 85 -18.73 -5.57 -2.47
N PRO A 86 -18.53 -6.70 -1.78
CA PRO A 86 -17.24 -7.01 -1.18
C PRO A 86 -16.16 -7.19 -2.24
N LYS A 87 -15.04 -6.50 -2.07
CA LYS A 87 -13.86 -6.58 -2.93
C LYS A 87 -12.58 -6.65 -2.13
N VAL A 88 -11.53 -7.13 -2.75
CA VAL A 88 -10.19 -6.99 -2.21
C VAL A 88 -9.89 -5.51 -2.03
N PHE A 89 -9.55 -5.10 -0.81
CA PHE A 89 -9.15 -3.74 -0.49
C PHE A 89 -7.80 -3.76 0.22
N MET A 90 -6.82 -3.05 -0.31
CA MET A 90 -5.47 -2.98 0.24
C MET A 90 -4.97 -1.55 0.33
N GLY A 91 -4.33 -1.23 1.45
CA GLY A 91 -3.70 0.05 1.68
C GLY A 91 -2.79 0.04 2.89
N PHE A 92 -2.20 1.18 3.21
CA PHE A 92 -1.19 1.32 4.24
C PHE A 92 -1.35 2.64 5.01
N SER A 93 -0.78 2.69 6.24
CA SER A 93 -0.68 3.89 7.05
C SER A 93 -2.07 4.46 7.42
N ASP A 94 -2.38 5.68 7.03
CA ASP A 94 -3.62 6.40 7.31
C ASP A 94 -4.88 5.68 6.82
N ILE A 95 -4.77 4.83 5.79
CA ILE A 95 -5.88 4.00 5.27
C ILE A 95 -6.42 3.01 6.32
N ALA A 96 -5.74 2.87 7.47
CA ALA A 96 -6.24 2.10 8.61
C ALA A 96 -7.65 2.53 9.05
N THR A 97 -8.02 3.79 8.91
CA THR A 97 -9.38 4.29 9.21
C THR A 97 -10.43 3.65 8.32
N TRP A 98 -10.17 3.56 7.01
CA TRP A 98 -11.07 2.91 6.06
C TRP A 98 -11.17 1.40 6.30
N MET A 99 -10.04 0.76 6.66
CA MET A 99 -10.05 -0.67 7.00
C MET A 99 -10.92 -0.97 8.20
N ALA A 100 -11.04 -0.06 9.15
CA ALA A 100 -11.97 -0.19 10.26
C ALA A 100 -13.41 -0.20 9.78
N VAL A 101 -13.78 0.64 8.79
CA VAL A 101 -15.12 0.62 8.18
C VAL A 101 -15.37 -0.67 7.40
N PHE A 102 -14.36 -1.18 6.67
CA PHE A 102 -14.48 -2.48 6.00
C PHE A 102 -14.72 -3.61 7.02
N ALA A 103 -13.97 -3.61 8.14
CA ALA A 103 -14.17 -4.58 9.21
C ALA A 103 -15.56 -4.47 9.83
N TYR A 104 -16.05 -3.25 10.07
CA TYR A 104 -17.42 -2.99 10.54
C TYR A 104 -18.47 -3.52 9.57
N ALA A 105 -18.26 -3.35 8.27
CA ALA A 105 -19.11 -3.90 7.20
C ALA A 105 -18.98 -5.44 7.04
N GLY A 106 -18.15 -6.12 7.82
CA GLY A 106 -17.91 -7.55 7.73
C GLY A 106 -17.03 -7.99 6.57
N VAL A 107 -16.31 -7.07 5.93
CA VAL A 107 -15.44 -7.32 4.78
C VAL A 107 -13.97 -7.23 5.20
N ARG A 108 -13.17 -8.20 4.75
CA ARG A 108 -11.71 -8.19 5.01
C ARG A 108 -11.02 -7.12 4.20
N ALA A 109 -10.15 -6.36 4.86
CA ALA A 109 -9.19 -5.46 4.24
C ALA A 109 -7.77 -5.91 4.55
N TYR A 110 -6.82 -5.54 3.70
CA TYR A 110 -5.43 -5.98 3.79
C TYR A 110 -4.52 -4.78 4.05
N TYR A 111 -3.87 -4.78 5.20
CA TYR A 111 -2.87 -3.77 5.52
C TYR A 111 -1.55 -4.16 4.88
N GLY A 112 -1.17 -3.48 3.82
CA GLY A 112 -0.06 -3.89 2.98
C GLY A 112 0.37 -2.82 1.97
N PRO A 113 1.07 -3.22 0.91
CA PRO A 113 1.57 -2.32 -0.11
C PRO A 113 0.56 -1.32 -0.65
N THR A 114 1.08 -0.15 -1.04
CA THR A 114 0.37 0.85 -1.84
C THR A 114 1.04 1.00 -3.20
N VAL A 115 0.40 1.72 -4.11
CA VAL A 115 0.98 1.95 -5.45
C VAL A 115 2.32 2.70 -5.35
N LEU A 116 2.43 3.68 -4.44
CA LEU A 116 3.67 4.43 -4.27
C LEU A 116 4.72 3.69 -3.42
N THR A 117 4.29 2.89 -2.44
CA THR A 117 5.21 2.21 -1.52
C THR A 117 4.72 0.79 -1.20
N PRO A 118 5.49 -0.24 -1.49
CA PRO A 118 6.78 -0.30 -2.18
C PRO A 118 6.68 -0.54 -3.69
N LEU A 119 5.46 -0.60 -4.29
CA LEU A 119 5.30 -0.98 -5.69
C LEU A 119 6.04 -0.04 -6.66
N ALA A 120 6.16 1.23 -6.31
CA ALA A 120 6.88 2.22 -7.12
C ALA A 120 8.32 2.47 -6.67
N GLN A 121 8.88 1.65 -5.78
CA GLN A 121 10.28 1.81 -5.37
C GLN A 121 11.23 1.67 -6.56
N PRO A 122 12.41 2.33 -6.55
CA PRO A 122 13.46 2.08 -7.53
C PRO A 122 13.90 0.62 -7.54
N GLY A 123 14.41 0.15 -8.66
CA GLY A 123 14.87 -1.22 -8.81
C GLY A 123 13.75 -2.25 -8.80
N LYS A 124 14.12 -3.51 -8.70
CA LYS A 124 13.18 -4.65 -8.69
C LYS A 124 12.34 -4.67 -7.42
N LEU A 125 11.06 -5.00 -7.54
CA LEU A 125 10.23 -5.34 -6.38
C LEU A 125 10.85 -6.53 -5.66
N ASP A 126 10.96 -6.46 -4.34
CA ASP A 126 11.52 -7.55 -3.57
C ASP A 126 10.65 -8.80 -3.62
N GLU A 127 11.31 -9.96 -3.61
CA GLU A 127 10.67 -11.25 -3.78
C GLU A 127 9.73 -11.61 -2.62
N TYR A 128 10.04 -11.13 -1.41
CA TYR A 128 9.18 -11.32 -0.25
C TYR A 128 7.86 -10.58 -0.40
N THR A 129 7.92 -9.31 -0.82
CA THR A 129 6.71 -8.50 -1.06
C THR A 129 5.87 -9.05 -2.20
N GLU A 130 6.51 -9.45 -3.32
CA GLU A 130 5.79 -10.07 -4.44
C GLU A 130 5.11 -11.36 -4.00
N ALA A 131 5.82 -12.26 -3.34
CA ALA A 131 5.28 -13.52 -2.86
C ALA A 131 4.14 -13.32 -1.84
N ALA A 132 4.28 -12.33 -0.95
CA ALA A 132 3.23 -11.99 0.02
C ALA A 132 1.95 -11.50 -0.67
N ILE A 133 2.06 -10.62 -1.67
CA ILE A 133 0.92 -10.14 -2.45
C ILE A 133 0.25 -11.31 -3.19
N ARG A 134 1.03 -12.15 -3.89
CA ARG A 134 0.49 -13.31 -4.62
C ARG A 134 -0.28 -14.24 -3.69
N ARG A 135 0.33 -14.62 -2.58
CA ARG A 135 -0.26 -15.53 -1.59
C ARG A 135 -1.53 -14.97 -0.97
N THR A 136 -1.58 -13.66 -0.74
CA THR A 136 -2.67 -13.02 0.00
C THR A 136 -3.83 -12.60 -0.90
N LEU A 137 -3.55 -12.05 -2.10
CA LEU A 137 -4.57 -11.45 -2.95
C LEU A 137 -4.91 -12.29 -4.18
N PHE A 138 -4.04 -13.21 -4.61
CA PHE A 138 -4.18 -13.98 -5.85
C PHE A 138 -4.25 -15.48 -5.60
N SER A 139 -4.52 -15.91 -4.36
CA SER A 139 -4.66 -17.31 -3.99
C SER A 139 -5.89 -17.53 -3.12
N ASN A 140 -6.55 -18.65 -3.30
CA ASN A 140 -7.63 -19.13 -2.42
C ASN A 140 -7.11 -20.06 -1.31
N GLU A 141 -5.80 -20.33 -1.31
CA GLU A 141 -5.17 -21.18 -0.31
C GLU A 141 -5.03 -20.47 1.03
N VAL A 142 -4.91 -21.27 2.09
CA VAL A 142 -4.61 -20.73 3.42
C VAL A 142 -3.25 -20.03 3.39
N ILE A 143 -3.20 -18.77 3.87
CA ILE A 143 -1.97 -17.96 3.88
C ILE A 143 -0.82 -18.69 4.61
N GLY A 144 -1.14 -19.49 5.64
CA GLY A 144 -0.16 -20.24 6.41
C GLY A 144 0.69 -19.34 7.32
N GLU A 145 1.87 -19.80 7.66
CA GLU A 145 2.80 -19.06 8.50
C GLU A 145 3.36 -17.83 7.77
N ILE A 146 3.30 -16.67 8.41
CA ILE A 146 3.94 -15.46 7.93
C ILE A 146 5.32 -15.36 8.57
N LYS A 147 6.34 -15.64 7.80
CA LYS A 147 7.74 -15.52 8.21
C LYS A 147 8.21 -14.07 8.09
N PRO A 148 9.16 -13.62 8.92
CA PRO A 148 9.77 -12.31 8.77
C PRO A 148 10.58 -12.25 7.47
N ALA A 149 10.71 -11.05 6.90
CA ALA A 149 11.59 -10.82 5.78
C ALA A 149 13.06 -11.01 6.19
N GLU A 150 13.84 -11.69 5.35
CA GLU A 150 15.28 -11.88 5.56
C GLU A 150 16.09 -10.60 5.29
N LYS A 151 15.51 -9.70 4.50
CA LYS A 151 16.11 -8.42 4.10
C LYS A 151 15.09 -7.31 4.27
N ASN A 152 15.56 -6.14 4.70
CA ASN A 152 14.76 -4.95 4.83
C ASN A 152 15.29 -3.84 3.93
N THR A 153 14.40 -3.10 3.29
CA THR A 153 14.75 -1.84 2.64
C THR A 153 14.83 -0.76 3.71
N PRO A 154 15.86 0.09 3.73
CA PRO A 154 15.92 1.21 4.66
C PRO A 154 14.68 2.11 4.48
N ILE A 155 14.06 2.50 5.58
CA ILE A 155 12.96 3.49 5.59
C ILE A 155 13.55 4.92 5.51
N ASP A 156 14.65 5.08 4.86
CA ASP A 156 15.21 6.39 4.65
C ASP A 156 14.53 7.06 3.46
N TRP A 157 13.78 8.11 3.74
CA TRP A 157 13.09 8.93 2.74
C TRP A 157 14.03 9.94 2.05
N THR A 158 15.35 9.81 2.23
CA THR A 158 16.31 10.62 1.50
C THR A 158 16.21 10.34 0.00
N THR A 159 16.34 11.39 -0.79
CA THR A 159 16.29 11.28 -2.25
C THR A 159 17.56 10.65 -2.82
N THR A 160 18.62 10.58 -2.03
CA THR A 160 19.92 10.02 -2.43
C THR A 160 20.39 8.97 -1.42
N TYR A 161 21.04 7.94 -1.92
CA TYR A 161 21.73 6.93 -1.11
C TYR A 161 23.05 6.55 -1.77
N THR A 162 24.00 6.11 -0.96
CA THR A 162 25.33 5.72 -1.41
C THR A 162 25.46 4.20 -1.37
N VAL A 163 25.87 3.60 -2.46
CA VAL A 163 26.17 2.16 -2.57
C VAL A 163 27.65 1.96 -2.80
N LYS A 164 28.23 0.98 -2.13
CA LYS A 164 29.61 0.54 -2.42
C LYS A 164 29.59 -0.48 -3.54
N GLU A 165 30.15 -0.10 -4.69
CA GLU A 165 30.42 -0.99 -5.80
C GLU A 165 31.92 -1.30 -5.85
N GLY A 166 32.32 -2.43 -5.25
CA GLY A 166 33.72 -2.74 -5.05
C GLY A 166 34.40 -1.72 -4.12
N SER A 167 35.39 -0.99 -4.65
CA SER A 167 36.11 0.07 -3.91
C SER A 167 35.54 1.48 -4.15
N LYS A 168 34.49 1.63 -4.95
CA LYS A 168 33.89 2.93 -5.26
C LYS A 168 32.60 3.15 -4.50
N GLU A 169 32.39 4.36 -4.02
CA GLU A 169 31.11 4.83 -3.51
C GLU A 169 30.35 5.53 -4.64
N VAL A 170 29.15 5.03 -4.95
CA VAL A 170 28.27 5.58 -5.97
C VAL A 170 27.03 6.12 -5.31
N GLN A 171 26.66 7.36 -5.60
CA GLN A 171 25.44 7.98 -5.13
C GLN A 171 24.31 7.74 -6.12
N TYR A 172 23.17 7.27 -5.63
CA TYR A 172 21.95 7.06 -6.39
C TYR A 172 20.84 7.94 -5.87
N GLU A 173 20.02 8.50 -6.74
CA GLU A 173 18.76 9.11 -6.35
C GLU A 173 17.70 8.04 -6.16
N ARG A 174 17.05 8.04 -5.01
CA ARG A 174 16.07 7.02 -4.60
C ARG A 174 14.82 7.00 -5.46
N PHE A 175 14.46 8.14 -6.03
CA PHE A 175 13.32 8.31 -6.92
C PHE A 175 13.84 8.85 -8.25
N LEU A 176 14.46 7.98 -9.02
CA LEU A 176 14.87 8.33 -10.37
C LEU A 176 13.64 8.57 -11.22
N ASP A 177 13.69 9.63 -12.01
CA ASP A 177 12.66 9.98 -12.99
C ASP A 177 12.67 9.01 -14.20
N ASN A 178 13.38 7.90 -14.07
CA ASN A 178 13.47 6.95 -15.15
C ASN A 178 12.19 6.10 -15.17
N ASP A 179 11.63 5.95 -16.36
CA ASP A 179 10.41 5.19 -16.63
C ASP A 179 10.66 3.68 -16.73
N GLU A 180 11.89 3.24 -16.64
CA GLU A 180 12.25 1.83 -16.77
C GLU A 180 11.91 1.10 -15.48
N ILE A 181 11.10 0.07 -15.62
CA ILE A 181 10.78 -0.86 -14.56
C ILE A 181 11.93 -1.85 -14.46
N ASP A 182 12.44 -2.05 -13.24
CA ASP A 182 13.48 -3.03 -12.95
C ASP A 182 14.88 -2.67 -13.55
N ASP A 183 15.22 -1.37 -13.63
CA ASP A 183 16.56 -0.97 -14.04
C ASP A 183 17.60 -1.59 -13.08
N PRO A 184 18.56 -2.39 -13.59
CA PRO A 184 19.58 -3.00 -12.75
C PRO A 184 20.52 -2.00 -12.08
N LYS A 185 20.52 -0.73 -12.53
CA LYS A 185 21.29 0.37 -11.90
C LYS A 185 20.61 0.88 -10.64
N ASP A 186 19.29 0.66 -10.46
CA ASP A 186 18.54 1.04 -9.29
C ASP A 186 18.74 0.01 -8.16
N ILE A 187 19.93 -0.05 -7.63
CA ILE A 187 20.27 -0.94 -6.52
C ILE A 187 19.85 -0.28 -5.21
N ILE A 188 18.86 -0.88 -4.54
CA ILE A 188 18.49 -0.47 -3.19
C ILE A 188 19.36 -1.21 -2.21
N PRO A 189 20.07 -0.52 -1.30
CA PRO A 189 20.84 -1.20 -0.26
C PRO A 189 19.89 -1.93 0.69
N TRP A 190 20.09 -3.22 0.83
CA TRP A 190 19.35 -4.05 1.78
C TRP A 190 20.07 -4.11 3.11
N THR A 191 19.32 -4.12 4.20
CA THR A 191 19.81 -4.46 5.52
C THR A 191 19.29 -5.84 5.92
N PRO A 192 20.05 -6.63 6.68
CA PRO A 192 19.56 -7.90 7.19
C PRO A 192 18.30 -7.72 8.04
N GLY A 193 17.32 -8.60 7.85
CA GLY A 193 16.14 -8.65 8.69
C GLY A 193 16.49 -9.16 10.08
N THR A 194 15.84 -8.60 11.11
CA THR A 194 16.08 -8.99 12.51
C THR A 194 15.18 -10.14 12.98
N GLY A 195 14.25 -10.57 12.13
CA GLY A 195 13.23 -11.57 12.48
C GLY A 195 12.19 -11.06 13.46
N TYR A 196 11.31 -11.95 13.92
CA TYR A 196 10.36 -11.66 14.99
C TYR A 196 11.03 -11.86 16.35
N LYS A 197 10.78 -10.94 17.27
CA LYS A 197 11.26 -11.01 18.64
C LYS A 197 10.07 -11.01 19.59
N VAL A 198 9.96 -12.05 20.41
CA VAL A 198 8.97 -12.09 21.50
C VAL A 198 9.49 -11.20 22.63
N LEU A 199 8.73 -10.14 22.93
CA LEU A 199 9.10 -9.20 24.00
C LEU A 199 8.55 -9.65 25.35
N GLN A 200 7.36 -10.25 25.37
CA GLN A 200 6.69 -10.68 26.58
C GLN A 200 5.68 -11.80 26.28
N GLY A 201 5.55 -12.74 27.19
CA GLY A 201 4.59 -13.82 27.12
C GLY A 201 5.09 -15.05 26.37
N SER A 202 4.28 -16.10 26.41
CA SER A 202 4.50 -17.37 25.72
C SER A 202 3.14 -18.03 25.43
N GLY A 203 3.14 -19.03 24.54
CA GLY A 203 1.95 -19.83 24.25
C GLY A 203 1.37 -19.52 22.87
N ARG A 204 0.16 -20.04 22.64
CA ARG A 204 -0.57 -19.90 21.38
C ARG A 204 -1.88 -19.15 21.61
N ILE A 205 -2.13 -18.15 20.80
CA ILE A 205 -3.38 -17.38 20.81
C ILE A 205 -4.10 -17.63 19.48
N ARG A 206 -5.42 -17.73 19.53
CA ARG A 206 -6.27 -17.79 18.34
C ARG A 206 -7.28 -16.65 18.37
N GLY A 207 -7.41 -15.92 17.29
CA GLY A 207 -8.34 -14.78 17.20
C GLY A 207 -8.28 -14.09 15.83
N HIS A 208 -9.10 -13.06 15.69
CA HIS A 208 -9.00 -12.15 14.55
C HIS A 208 -7.78 -11.24 14.72
N VAL A 209 -7.08 -10.96 13.61
CA VAL A 209 -5.94 -10.06 13.61
C VAL A 209 -6.39 -8.70 13.09
N ILE A 210 -6.14 -7.66 13.89
CA ILE A 210 -6.22 -6.26 13.47
C ILE A 210 -4.79 -5.73 13.51
N ALA A 211 -4.16 -5.66 12.34
CA ALA A 211 -2.78 -5.25 12.20
C ALA A 211 -2.72 -4.00 11.33
N VAL A 212 -2.82 -2.83 11.96
CA VAL A 212 -2.86 -1.53 11.28
C VAL A 212 -2.09 -0.48 12.09
N CYS A 213 -1.88 0.69 11.50
CA CYS A 213 -1.29 1.83 12.18
C CYS A 213 -2.20 2.33 13.30
N GLY A 214 -1.68 2.43 14.53
CA GLY A 214 -2.46 2.83 15.71
C GLY A 214 -2.91 4.29 15.70
N GLY A 215 -2.09 5.21 15.14
CA GLY A 215 -2.40 6.62 15.07
C GLY A 215 -3.74 6.93 14.37
N PRO A 216 -3.96 6.45 13.15
CA PRO A 216 -5.25 6.60 12.46
C PRO A 216 -6.44 6.01 13.22
N LEU A 217 -6.26 4.86 13.87
CA LEU A 217 -7.35 4.29 14.69
C LEU A 217 -7.71 5.20 15.87
N TRP A 218 -6.73 5.86 16.48
CA TRP A 218 -6.99 6.83 17.54
C TRP A 218 -7.88 7.97 17.07
N GLN A 219 -7.71 8.45 15.84
CA GLN A 219 -8.50 9.55 15.28
C GLN A 219 -9.99 9.22 15.13
N ILE A 220 -10.33 7.94 15.04
CA ILE A 220 -11.70 7.47 14.80
C ILE A 220 -12.34 6.78 16.03
N MET A 221 -11.70 6.85 17.19
CA MET A 221 -12.28 6.30 18.42
C MET A 221 -13.63 6.94 18.73
N GLY A 222 -14.67 6.11 18.79
CA GLY A 222 -16.05 6.54 19.01
C GLY A 222 -16.80 7.02 17.76
N MET A 223 -16.23 6.87 16.55
CA MET A 223 -16.91 7.19 15.28
C MET A 223 -17.59 5.96 14.63
N LEU A 224 -17.24 4.74 15.05
CA LEU A 224 -17.76 3.47 14.53
C LEU A 224 -18.56 2.74 15.61
#